data_0dbfb1babcd5b1088c5983da5a1f72ef
#
_entry.id   0dbfb1babcd5b1088c5983da5a1f72ef
#
_cell.length_a   1.000
_cell.length_b   1.000
_cell.length_c   1.000
_cell.angle_alpha   90.00
_cell.angle_beta   90.00
_cell.angle_gamma   90.00
#
_symmetry.space_group_name_H-M   'P 1'
#
loop_
_entity.id
_entity.type
_entity.pdbx_description
1 polymer ?
#
loop_
_entity_poly.entity_id
_entity_poly.type
_entity_poly.pdbx_seq_one_letter_code
_entity_poly.pdbx_strand_id
1 'polypeptide(L)'
;MNEVKIENDVRWIFCLKNKPIRKLKKILKLKEKVSLESYYYVYSNEDENEMSKNELIDYIFGHLTNDNVIYDFISTLTEDEFNMLVKIYNNDCCLIDNKYVYHNINWLMNYGIIYLFGYEKNIYLVIPDEIKEILDTIDLDE
;
A
#
# COMPACT_ATOMS: atom_id res chain seq x y z
N MET A 1 2.52 17.21 -16.77
CA MET A 1 3.01 16.42 -15.65
C MET A 1 2.21 15.18 -15.53
N ASN A 2 2.89 14.10 -15.72
CA ASN A 2 2.19 12.83 -15.77
C ASN A 2 1.91 12.24 -14.41
N GLU A 3 2.50 12.80 -13.39
CA GLU A 3 2.27 12.32 -12.05
C GLU A 3 0.94 12.74 -11.49
N VAL A 4 0.20 13.58 -12.20
CA VAL A 4 -1.04 14.12 -11.64
C VAL A 4 -1.99 13.05 -11.18
N LYS A 5 -2.16 11.99 -11.95
CA LYS A 5 -3.07 10.91 -11.57
C LYS A 5 -2.58 10.12 -10.38
N ILE A 6 -1.28 9.95 -10.29
CA ILE A 6 -0.68 9.25 -9.17
C ILE A 6 -0.71 10.15 -7.96
N GLU A 7 -0.44 11.43 -8.17
CA GLU A 7 -0.44 12.41 -7.10
C GLU A 7 -1.79 12.57 -6.42
N ASN A 8 -2.88 12.25 -7.10
CA ASN A 8 -4.18 12.33 -6.45
C ASN A 8 -4.28 11.39 -5.26
N ASP A 9 -3.53 10.28 -5.29
CA ASP A 9 -3.47 9.38 -4.15
C ASP A 9 -2.26 9.64 -3.28
N VAL A 10 -1.18 10.07 -3.89
CA VAL A 10 0.11 10.22 -3.22
C VAL A 10 0.23 11.52 -2.45
N ARG A 11 -0.34 12.57 -3.02
CA ARG A 11 -0.22 13.92 -2.51
C ARG A 11 -0.71 14.05 -1.06
N TRP A 12 -1.60 13.20 -0.65
CA TRP A 12 -2.20 13.25 0.67
C TRP A 12 -1.47 12.39 1.70
N ILE A 13 -0.48 11.64 1.25
CA ILE A 13 0.32 10.82 2.14
C ILE A 13 1.69 11.45 2.20
N PHE A 14 1.77 12.54 2.94
CA PHE A 14 2.97 13.34 2.98
C PHE A 14 4.00 12.83 3.96
N CYS A 15 5.21 13.31 3.74
CA CYS A 15 6.23 13.24 4.75
C CYS A 15 5.95 14.27 5.83
N LEU A 16 5.90 13.85 7.06
CA LEU A 16 5.90 14.79 8.17
C LEU A 16 7.36 15.09 8.48
N LYS A 17 7.76 16.35 8.29
CA LYS A 17 9.16 16.75 8.52
C LYS A 17 10.12 15.88 7.70
N ASN A 18 9.79 15.68 6.42
CA ASN A 18 10.61 14.90 5.49
C ASN A 18 10.65 13.41 5.80
N LYS A 19 9.67 12.90 6.53
CA LYS A 19 9.56 11.47 6.83
C LYS A 19 8.20 10.95 6.39
N PRO A 20 8.15 9.77 5.76
CA PRO A 20 6.88 9.22 5.34
C PRO A 20 6.03 8.81 6.52
N ILE A 21 4.72 8.82 6.32
CA ILE A 21 3.80 8.31 7.32
C ILE A 21 3.81 6.80 7.18
N ARG A 22 4.08 6.09 8.27
CA ARG A 22 4.26 4.64 8.22
C ARG A 22 3.20 3.85 8.99
N LYS A 23 2.37 4.51 9.79
CA LYS A 23 1.32 3.83 10.52
C LYS A 23 0.10 3.65 9.63
N LEU A 24 -0.33 2.41 9.45
CA LEU A 24 -1.39 2.08 8.52
C LEU A 24 -2.66 2.87 8.77
N LYS A 25 -3.13 2.94 10.01
CA LYS A 25 -4.35 3.70 10.29
C LYS A 25 -4.23 5.17 9.95
N LYS A 26 -3.07 5.76 10.17
CA LYS A 26 -2.86 7.17 9.81
C LYS A 26 -2.92 7.36 8.31
N ILE A 27 -2.35 6.43 7.56
CA ILE A 27 -2.40 6.47 6.10
C ILE A 27 -3.86 6.38 5.64
N LEU A 28 -4.60 5.42 6.18
CA LEU A 28 -5.98 5.20 5.77
C LEU A 28 -6.86 6.39 6.10
N LYS A 29 -6.61 7.07 7.21
CA LYS A 29 -7.38 8.26 7.57
C LYS A 29 -7.20 9.41 6.60
N LEU A 30 -6.07 9.45 5.90
CA LEU A 30 -5.81 10.49 4.92
C LEU A 30 -6.46 10.22 3.58
N LYS A 31 -6.93 9.02 3.34
CA LYS A 31 -7.56 8.67 2.08
C LYS A 31 -9.03 9.05 2.09
N GLU A 32 -9.55 9.34 0.90
CA GLU A 32 -10.97 9.62 0.75
C GLU A 32 -11.78 8.33 0.85
N LYS A 33 -13.03 8.47 1.21
CA LYS A 33 -13.90 7.30 1.38
C LYS A 33 -13.97 6.44 0.11
N VAL A 34 -13.98 7.07 -1.06
CA VAL A 34 -14.05 6.32 -2.32
C VAL A 34 -12.82 5.42 -2.50
N SER A 35 -11.66 5.87 -2.06
CA SER A 35 -10.44 5.04 -2.12
C SER A 35 -10.54 3.85 -1.18
N LEU A 36 -11.08 4.08 0.01
CA LEU A 36 -11.28 3.01 0.98
C LEU A 36 -12.29 1.98 0.48
N GLU A 37 -13.32 2.44 -0.20
CA GLU A 37 -14.31 1.54 -0.79
C GLU A 37 -13.68 0.66 -1.87
N SER A 38 -12.69 1.17 -2.58
CA SER A 38 -11.98 0.38 -3.58
C SER A 38 -11.22 -0.77 -2.94
N TYR A 39 -10.56 -0.53 -1.81
CA TYR A 39 -9.90 -1.62 -1.06
C TYR A 39 -10.93 -2.63 -0.57
N TYR A 40 -12.03 -2.14 -0.02
CA TYR A 40 -13.08 -3.03 0.46
C TYR A 40 -13.59 -3.94 -0.66
N TYR A 41 -13.79 -3.37 -1.84
CA TYR A 41 -14.23 -4.16 -2.99
C TYR A 41 -13.22 -5.26 -3.34
N VAL A 42 -11.93 -4.94 -3.32
CA VAL A 42 -10.89 -5.91 -3.62
C VAL A 42 -10.94 -7.09 -2.64
N TYR A 43 -11.14 -6.81 -1.35
CA TYR A 43 -11.14 -7.86 -0.33
C TYR A 43 -12.43 -8.67 -0.31
N SER A 44 -13.56 -8.01 -0.48
CA SER A 44 -14.87 -8.64 -0.30
C SER A 44 -15.56 -9.04 -1.60
N ASN A 45 -15.13 -8.45 -2.72
CA ASN A 45 -15.77 -8.58 -4.02
C ASN A 45 -17.22 -8.05 -4.02
N GLU A 46 -17.50 -7.07 -3.18
CA GLU A 46 -18.80 -6.43 -3.07
C GLU A 46 -18.70 -4.96 -3.43
N ASP A 47 -19.49 -4.51 -4.41
CA ASP A 47 -19.49 -3.13 -4.88
C ASP A 47 -20.13 -2.18 -3.89
N GLU A 48 -21.14 -2.64 -3.20
CA GLU A 48 -21.95 -1.79 -2.34
C GLU A 48 -21.73 -2.10 -0.89
N ASN A 49 -21.68 -1.02 -0.11
CA ASN A 49 -21.60 -1.14 1.33
C ASN A 49 -22.21 0.11 1.94
N GLU A 50 -22.62 -0.01 3.19
CA GLU A 50 -23.17 1.12 3.91
C GLU A 50 -22.26 1.54 5.05
N MET A 51 -20.98 1.21 4.95
CA MET A 51 -20.02 1.52 5.98
C MET A 51 -19.65 2.99 5.99
N SER A 52 -19.48 3.53 7.18
CA SER A 52 -18.89 4.84 7.34
C SER A 52 -17.40 4.76 7.04
N LYS A 53 -16.76 5.91 6.91
CA LYS A 53 -15.33 5.95 6.67
C LYS A 53 -14.58 5.23 7.80
N ASN A 54 -14.96 5.46 9.04
CA ASN A 54 -14.31 4.81 10.18
C ASN A 54 -14.48 3.30 10.16
N GLU A 55 -15.67 2.82 9.77
CA GLU A 55 -15.90 1.40 9.65
C GLU A 55 -15.05 0.78 8.55
N LEU A 56 -14.90 1.48 7.43
CA LEU A 56 -14.03 1.02 6.34
C LEU A 56 -12.58 0.94 6.79
N ILE A 57 -12.11 1.95 7.52
CA ILE A 57 -10.74 1.95 8.03
C ILE A 57 -10.52 0.76 8.95
N ASP A 58 -11.44 0.50 9.86
CA ASP A 58 -11.31 -0.63 10.78
C ASP A 58 -11.32 -1.97 10.04
N TYR A 59 -12.17 -2.10 9.03
CA TYR A 59 -12.22 -3.31 8.23
C TYR A 59 -10.90 -3.53 7.48
N ILE A 60 -10.42 -2.49 6.81
CA ILE A 60 -9.18 -2.59 6.03
C ILE A 60 -7.99 -2.87 6.95
N PHE A 61 -7.92 -2.17 8.06
CA PHE A 61 -6.84 -2.36 9.01
C PHE A 61 -6.83 -3.80 9.55
N GLY A 62 -8.00 -4.30 9.94
CA GLY A 62 -8.11 -5.67 10.44
C GLY A 62 -7.72 -6.71 9.40
N HIS A 63 -8.09 -6.46 8.15
CA HIS A 63 -7.76 -7.34 7.04
C HIS A 63 -6.24 -7.38 6.79
N LEU A 64 -5.63 -6.21 6.70
CA LEU A 64 -4.21 -6.09 6.37
C LEU A 64 -3.26 -6.43 7.52
N THR A 65 -3.76 -6.52 8.74
CA THR A 65 -2.94 -6.92 9.88
C THR A 65 -3.19 -8.39 10.27
N ASN A 66 -3.87 -9.12 9.42
CA ASN A 66 -4.08 -10.55 9.62
C ASN A 66 -2.97 -11.32 8.90
N ASP A 67 -2.19 -12.08 9.64
CA ASP A 67 -1.04 -12.81 9.09
C ASP A 67 -1.45 -13.70 7.91
N ASN A 68 -2.54 -14.43 8.05
CA ASN A 68 -2.97 -15.36 7.00
C ASN A 68 -3.37 -14.64 5.73
N VAL A 69 -3.97 -13.45 5.84
CA VAL A 69 -4.32 -12.65 4.68
C VAL A 69 -3.06 -12.26 3.91
N ILE A 70 -2.03 -11.82 4.64
CA ILE A 70 -0.78 -11.41 4.01
C ILE A 70 -0.07 -12.61 3.36
N TYR A 71 -0.05 -13.75 4.03
CA TYR A 71 0.55 -14.96 3.46
C TYR A 71 -0.16 -15.38 2.18
N ASP A 72 -1.49 -15.37 2.20
CA ASP A 72 -2.27 -15.71 1.00
C ASP A 72 -2.03 -14.71 -0.12
N PHE A 73 -1.95 -13.44 0.22
CA PHE A 73 -1.68 -12.40 -0.78
C PHE A 73 -0.34 -12.65 -1.47
N ILE A 74 0.70 -12.92 -0.69
CA ILE A 74 2.03 -13.16 -1.25
C ILE A 74 2.01 -14.33 -2.22
N SER A 75 1.22 -15.36 -1.93
CA SER A 75 1.14 -16.52 -2.81
C SER A 75 0.50 -16.21 -4.16
N THR A 76 -0.19 -15.07 -4.29
CA THR A 76 -0.80 -14.67 -5.57
C THR A 76 0.14 -13.89 -6.47
N LEU A 77 1.31 -13.51 -5.96
CA LEU A 77 2.22 -12.62 -6.69
C LEU A 77 2.95 -13.37 -7.81
N THR A 78 3.15 -12.67 -8.92
CA THR A 78 4.07 -13.15 -9.95
C THR A 78 5.49 -12.99 -9.42
N GLU A 79 6.44 -13.62 -10.11
CA GLU A 79 7.84 -13.51 -9.73
C GLU A 79 8.32 -12.05 -9.72
N ASP A 80 7.91 -11.28 -10.74
CA ASP A 80 8.30 -9.87 -10.82
C ASP A 80 7.68 -9.05 -9.70
N GLU A 81 6.41 -9.32 -9.37
CA GLU A 81 5.75 -8.63 -8.28
C GLU A 81 6.41 -8.97 -6.93
N PHE A 82 6.72 -10.23 -6.74
CA PHE A 82 7.38 -10.66 -5.52
C PHE A 82 8.76 -10.00 -5.39
N ASN A 83 9.52 -9.96 -6.48
CA ASN A 83 10.82 -9.31 -6.47
C ASN A 83 10.72 -7.83 -6.14
N MET A 84 9.68 -7.17 -6.63
CA MET A 84 9.45 -5.76 -6.29
C MET A 84 9.08 -5.59 -4.82
N LEU A 85 8.27 -6.48 -4.29
CA LEU A 85 7.94 -6.44 -2.86
C LEU A 85 9.21 -6.58 -2.01
N VAL A 86 10.06 -7.53 -2.35
CA VAL A 86 11.33 -7.73 -1.63
C VAL A 86 12.20 -6.49 -1.72
N LYS A 87 12.28 -5.89 -2.90
CA LYS A 87 13.09 -4.68 -3.09
C LYS A 87 12.58 -3.53 -2.21
N ILE A 88 11.28 -3.32 -2.18
CA ILE A 88 10.69 -2.26 -1.37
C ILE A 88 10.89 -2.56 0.11
N TYR A 89 10.71 -3.81 0.50
CA TYR A 89 10.90 -4.24 1.88
C TYR A 89 12.33 -3.99 2.36
N ASN A 90 13.31 -4.33 1.53
CA ASN A 90 14.72 -4.20 1.90
C ASN A 90 15.22 -2.76 1.86
N ASN A 91 14.65 -1.94 1.02
CA ASN A 91 15.13 -0.57 0.85
C ASN A 91 14.30 0.47 1.60
N ASP A 92 13.32 0.03 2.34
CA ASP A 92 12.50 0.95 3.12
C ASP A 92 12.16 2.17 2.28
N CYS A 93 11.19 2.77 2.14
CA CYS A 93 10.95 3.99 1.36
C CYS A 93 11.69 4.00 0.00
N CYS A 94 11.36 3.04 -0.86
CA CYS A 94 12.00 2.90 -2.17
C CYS A 94 11.54 3.99 -3.14
N LEU A 95 12.51 4.62 -3.81
CA LEU A 95 12.21 5.66 -4.81
C LEU A 95 11.77 5.02 -6.13
N ILE A 96 10.68 5.53 -6.70
CA ILE A 96 10.26 5.11 -8.04
C ILE A 96 10.99 5.96 -9.05
N ASP A 97 11.71 5.32 -9.96
CA ASP A 97 12.49 6.04 -10.96
C ASP A 97 12.17 5.64 -12.41
N ASN A 98 11.28 4.69 -12.65
CA ASN A 98 10.92 4.32 -14.02
C ASN A 98 9.57 3.60 -14.10
N LYS A 99 9.08 3.47 -15.33
CA LYS A 99 7.77 2.89 -15.60
C LYS A 99 7.68 1.39 -15.32
N TYR A 100 8.79 0.70 -15.41
CA TYR A 100 8.82 -0.74 -15.15
C TYR A 100 8.40 -1.01 -13.70
N VAL A 101 8.87 -0.18 -12.80
CA VAL A 101 8.51 -0.30 -11.38
C VAL A 101 7.01 -0.18 -11.22
N TYR A 102 6.39 0.84 -11.84
CA TYR A 102 4.94 1.03 -11.76
C TYR A 102 4.17 -0.21 -12.18
N HIS A 103 4.60 -0.83 -13.27
CA HIS A 103 3.87 -1.97 -13.81
C HIS A 103 3.83 -3.12 -12.81
N ASN A 104 4.93 -3.32 -12.08
CA ASN A 104 5.05 -4.45 -11.17
C ASN A 104 4.55 -4.18 -9.76
N ILE A 105 4.10 -2.96 -9.46
CA ILE A 105 3.60 -2.64 -8.13
C ILE A 105 2.08 -2.46 -8.10
N ASN A 106 1.42 -2.54 -9.26
CA ASN A 106 0.01 -2.23 -9.36
C ASN A 106 -0.85 -3.07 -8.42
N TRP A 107 -0.64 -4.37 -8.41
CA TRP A 107 -1.40 -5.27 -7.54
C TRP A 107 -1.07 -5.02 -6.06
N LEU A 108 0.21 -4.73 -5.76
CA LEU A 108 0.63 -4.41 -4.41
C LEU A 108 -0.09 -3.16 -3.88
N MET A 109 -0.23 -2.14 -4.74
CA MET A 109 -0.95 -0.92 -4.38
C MET A 109 -2.44 -1.15 -4.23
N ASN A 110 -3.03 -1.87 -5.17
CA ASN A 110 -4.47 -2.07 -5.17
C ASN A 110 -4.94 -2.88 -3.97
N TYR A 111 -4.10 -3.74 -3.47
CA TYR A 111 -4.42 -4.53 -2.29
C TYR A 111 -4.14 -3.79 -0.99
N GLY A 112 -3.41 -2.67 -1.06
CA GLY A 112 -3.11 -1.88 0.13
C GLY A 112 -1.87 -2.32 0.89
N ILE A 113 -0.96 -3.06 0.23
CA ILE A 113 0.29 -3.52 0.84
C ILE A 113 1.34 -2.42 0.79
N ILE A 114 1.37 -1.65 -0.29
CA ILE A 114 2.29 -0.53 -0.42
C ILE A 114 1.51 0.73 -0.71
N TYR A 115 2.09 1.85 -0.34
CA TYR A 115 1.50 3.16 -0.55
C TYR A 115 2.52 4.09 -1.16
N LEU A 116 2.03 4.97 -2.04
CA LEU A 116 2.87 5.97 -2.67
C LEU A 116 2.80 7.27 -1.89
N PHE A 117 3.90 7.95 -1.79
CA PHE A 117 3.87 9.32 -1.30
C PHE A 117 4.85 10.15 -2.10
N GLY A 118 4.55 11.46 -2.23
CA GLY A 118 5.38 12.36 -3.00
C GLY A 118 6.09 13.33 -2.10
N TYR A 119 7.34 13.65 -2.44
CA TYR A 119 8.11 14.66 -1.76
C TYR A 119 9.09 15.26 -2.75
N GLU A 120 9.04 16.58 -2.93
CA GLU A 120 9.93 17.31 -3.82
C GLU A 120 10.01 16.74 -5.23
N LYS A 121 9.01 16.43 -5.90
CA LYS A 121 8.99 15.88 -7.25
C LYS A 121 9.41 14.39 -7.34
N ASN A 122 9.70 13.77 -6.22
CA ASN A 122 10.01 12.35 -6.20
C ASN A 122 8.81 11.57 -5.67
N ILE A 123 8.68 10.35 -6.13
CA ILE A 123 7.63 9.44 -5.68
C ILE A 123 8.27 8.24 -5.01
N TYR A 124 7.82 7.94 -3.81
CA TYR A 124 8.38 6.87 -3.00
C TYR A 124 7.33 5.82 -2.69
N LEU A 125 7.80 4.60 -2.47
CA LEU A 125 6.94 3.47 -2.09
C LEU A 125 7.23 3.11 -0.64
N VAL A 126 6.18 2.91 0.14
CA VAL A 126 6.30 2.60 1.55
C VAL A 126 5.41 1.41 1.90
N ILE A 127 5.94 0.50 2.70
CA ILE A 127 5.16 -0.56 3.33
C ILE A 127 4.85 -0.08 4.75
N PRO A 128 3.57 -0.03 5.15
CA PRO A 128 3.23 0.39 6.51
C PRO A 128 3.89 -0.51 7.56
N ASP A 129 4.19 0.06 8.72
CA ASP A 129 4.89 -0.66 9.80
C ASP A 129 4.19 -1.97 10.16
N GLU A 130 2.87 -1.95 10.28
CA GLU A 130 2.11 -3.12 10.70
C GLU A 130 2.22 -4.27 9.71
N ILE A 131 2.25 -3.93 8.42
CA ILE A 131 2.43 -4.95 7.38
C ILE A 131 3.87 -5.43 7.35
N LYS A 132 4.81 -4.50 7.54
CA LYS A 132 6.22 -4.87 7.58
C LYS A 132 6.52 -5.83 8.73
N GLU A 133 5.87 -5.67 9.86
CA GLU A 133 6.04 -6.58 10.99
C GLU A 133 5.65 -8.01 10.62
N ILE A 134 4.58 -8.16 9.84
CA ILE A 134 4.17 -9.49 9.37
C ILE A 134 5.20 -10.04 8.39
N LEU A 135 5.67 -9.19 7.47
CA LEU A 135 6.68 -9.61 6.50
C LEU A 135 7.98 -10.01 7.17
N ASP A 136 8.30 -9.41 8.32
CA ASP A 136 9.50 -9.77 9.08
C ASP A 136 9.46 -11.22 9.57
N THR A 137 8.27 -11.82 9.65
CA THR A 137 8.13 -13.21 10.07
C THR A 137 8.28 -14.20 8.91
N ILE A 138 8.40 -13.69 7.69
CA ILE A 138 8.51 -14.49 6.48
C ILE A 138 9.93 -14.36 5.93
N ASP A 139 10.48 -15.46 5.42
CA ASP A 139 11.78 -15.39 4.78
C ASP A 139 11.61 -14.94 3.34
N LEU A 140 11.73 -13.64 3.12
CA LEU A 140 11.58 -13.06 1.80
C LEU A 140 12.82 -13.18 0.92
N ASP A 141 13.93 -13.64 1.49
CA ASP A 141 15.18 -13.74 0.72
C ASP A 141 15.29 -15.04 -0.05
N GLU A 142 14.31 -15.91 0.05
CA GLU A 142 14.33 -17.16 -0.69
C GLU A 142 13.67 -17.06 -2.09
#